data_f58fa527291564d874ed1a4fcd1ec618
#
_entry.id   f58fa527291564d874ed1a4fcd1ec618
#
_cell.length_a   1.000
_cell.length_b   1.000
_cell.length_c   1.000
_cell.angle_alpha   90.00
_cell.angle_beta   90.00
_cell.angle_gamma   90.00
#
_symmetry.space_group_name_H-M   'P 1'
#
loop_
_entity.id
_entity.type
_entity.pdbx_description
1 polymer ?
#
loop_
_entity_poly.entity_id
_entity_poly.type
_entity_poly.pdbx_seq_one_letter_code
_entity_poly.pdbx_strand_id
1 'polypeptide(L)'
;YKRQKKISRLSGVSEGVVNSVLKDFRTELKEELLLGRSVNIDGLGFFYLAARSKGADTAEAFTANDITGLRVCFRANKEIRITANGSTRSEGLSLKDVDRINDELPTEDGGSSSPDGGIVENPLG
;
A
#
# COMPACT_ATOMS: atom_id res chain seq x y z
N TYR A 1 -13.92 3.90 6.47
CA TYR A 1 -14.33 4.30 7.83
C TYR A 1 -13.20 4.23 8.86
N LYS A 2 -12.44 3.12 8.97
CA LYS A 2 -11.39 3.00 10.01
C LYS A 2 -10.26 4.04 9.88
N ARG A 3 -9.89 4.43 8.67
CA ARG A 3 -8.83 5.42 8.41
C ARG A 3 -9.27 6.84 8.76
N GLN A 4 -10.51 7.19 8.47
CA GLN A 4 -11.09 8.50 8.81
C GLN A 4 -11.13 8.71 10.32
N LYS A 5 -11.49 7.69 11.09
CA LYS A 5 -11.40 7.72 12.56
C LYS A 5 -10.00 7.97 13.08
N LYS A 6 -9.00 7.36 12.44
CA LYS A 6 -7.60 7.57 12.84
C LYS A 6 -7.15 8.99 12.54
N ILE A 7 -7.48 9.53 11.37
CA ILE A 7 -7.17 10.92 11.00
C ILE A 7 -7.86 11.89 11.95
N SER A 8 -9.13 11.68 12.25
CA SER A 8 -9.90 12.50 13.20
C SER A 8 -9.24 12.56 14.57
N ARG A 9 -8.77 11.43 15.09
CA ARG A 9 -8.06 11.38 16.38
C ARG A 9 -6.73 12.13 16.37
N LEU A 10 -5.97 12.02 15.28
CA LEU A 10 -4.66 12.67 15.15
C LEU A 10 -4.78 14.18 14.95
N SER A 11 -5.79 14.64 14.22
CA SER A 11 -6.00 16.05 13.90
C SER A 11 -6.85 16.80 14.93
N GLY A 12 -7.53 16.10 15.84
CA GLY A 12 -8.46 16.68 16.79
C GLY A 12 -9.78 17.19 16.15
N VAL A 13 -10.03 16.85 14.89
CA VAL A 13 -11.20 17.26 14.13
C VAL A 13 -12.24 16.13 14.13
N SER A 14 -13.53 16.45 14.12
CA SER A 14 -14.58 15.42 14.09
C SER A 14 -14.55 14.57 12.82
N GLU A 15 -15.00 13.31 12.92
CA GLU A 15 -15.08 12.40 11.77
C GLU A 15 -15.93 12.96 10.63
N GLY A 16 -16.96 13.71 10.94
CA GLY A 16 -17.84 14.37 9.95
C GLY A 16 -17.09 15.41 9.13
N VAL A 17 -16.28 16.23 9.79
CA VAL A 17 -15.44 17.24 9.11
C VAL A 17 -14.39 16.57 8.23
N VAL A 18 -13.71 15.55 8.72
CA VAL A 18 -12.74 14.78 7.91
C VAL A 18 -13.41 14.21 6.66
N ASN A 19 -14.61 13.64 6.80
CA ASN A 19 -15.34 13.10 5.67
C ASN A 19 -15.74 14.17 4.65
N SER A 20 -16.17 15.35 5.12
CA SER A 20 -16.50 16.47 4.24
C SER A 20 -15.28 16.95 3.46
N VAL A 21 -14.15 17.19 4.15
CA VAL A 21 -12.91 17.62 3.52
C VAL A 21 -12.45 16.63 2.44
N LEU A 22 -12.53 15.33 2.71
CA LEU A 22 -12.15 14.31 1.72
C LEU A 22 -13.10 14.27 0.51
N LYS A 23 -14.37 14.55 0.70
CA LYS A 23 -15.35 14.66 -0.39
C LYS A 23 -15.08 15.88 -1.27
N ASP A 24 -14.84 17.03 -0.64
CA ASP A 24 -14.55 18.27 -1.33
C ASP A 24 -13.23 18.16 -2.10
N PHE A 25 -12.21 17.60 -1.47
CA PHE A 25 -10.93 17.30 -2.12
C PHE A 25 -11.11 16.39 -3.36
N ARG A 26 -11.92 15.35 -3.25
CA ARG A 26 -12.20 14.46 -4.40
C ARG A 26 -12.87 15.20 -5.54
N THR A 27 -13.79 16.09 -5.24
CA THR A 27 -14.52 16.88 -6.24
C THR A 27 -13.58 17.83 -6.96
N GLU A 28 -12.81 18.60 -6.21
CA GLU A 28 -11.82 19.53 -6.75
C GLU A 28 -10.75 18.81 -7.59
N LEU A 29 -10.21 17.70 -7.09
CA LEU A 29 -9.26 16.88 -7.81
C LEU A 29 -9.82 16.41 -9.17
N LYS A 30 -11.07 15.97 -9.19
CA LYS A 30 -11.72 15.52 -10.43
C LYS A 30 -11.89 16.66 -11.42
N GLU A 31 -12.30 17.84 -10.97
CA GLU A 31 -12.50 19.02 -11.81
C GLU A 31 -11.18 19.47 -12.45
N GLU A 32 -10.12 19.60 -11.67
CA GLU A 32 -8.81 20.00 -12.18
C GLU A 32 -8.24 18.97 -13.18
N LEU A 33 -8.39 17.67 -12.89
CA LEU A 33 -7.94 16.64 -13.83
C LEU A 33 -8.74 16.63 -15.13
N LEU A 34 -10.03 16.93 -15.10
CA LEU A 34 -10.86 17.05 -16.31
C LEU A 34 -10.47 18.25 -17.18
N LEU A 35 -9.93 19.29 -16.57
CA LEU A 35 -9.33 20.43 -17.28
C LEU A 35 -7.96 20.12 -17.87
N GLY A 36 -7.45 18.91 -17.74
CA GLY A 36 -6.14 18.50 -18.22
C GLY A 36 -4.97 18.96 -17.37
N ARG A 37 -5.24 19.44 -16.16
CA ARG A 37 -4.22 19.89 -15.23
C ARG A 37 -3.74 18.75 -14.34
N SER A 38 -2.48 18.82 -13.89
CA SER A 38 -1.99 17.96 -12.80
C SER A 38 -2.17 18.65 -11.47
N VAL A 39 -2.56 17.88 -10.45
CA VAL A 39 -2.74 18.38 -9.08
C VAL A 39 -1.60 17.90 -8.23
N ASN A 40 -0.78 18.84 -7.76
CA ASN A 40 0.32 18.56 -6.85
C ASN A 40 -0.12 18.82 -5.41
N ILE A 41 0.07 17.82 -4.55
CA ILE A 41 -0.13 17.94 -3.11
C ILE A 41 1.22 17.84 -2.44
N ASP A 42 1.61 18.93 -1.80
CA ASP A 42 2.89 19.01 -1.12
C ASP A 42 3.04 17.91 -0.07
N GLY A 43 4.20 17.26 -0.03
CA GLY A 43 4.47 16.14 0.85
C GLY A 43 3.82 14.80 0.46
N LEU A 44 2.88 14.79 -0.49
CA LEU A 44 2.18 13.58 -0.92
C LEU A 44 2.63 13.14 -2.33
N GLY A 45 2.48 14.00 -3.31
CA GLY A 45 2.77 13.71 -4.70
C GLY A 45 1.80 14.40 -5.64
N PHE A 46 1.75 13.95 -6.87
CA PHE A 46 0.87 14.55 -7.86
C PHE A 46 0.02 13.55 -8.60
N PHE A 47 -1.19 14.00 -8.90
CA PHE A 47 -2.17 13.30 -9.71
C PHE A 47 -2.16 13.87 -11.12
N TYR A 48 -2.30 13.00 -12.11
CA TYR A 48 -2.40 13.39 -13.51
C TYR A 48 -3.24 12.39 -14.30
N LEU A 49 -3.75 12.82 -15.43
CA LEU A 49 -4.42 11.93 -16.39
C LEU A 49 -3.44 11.34 -17.38
N ALA A 50 -3.55 10.05 -17.60
CA ALA A 50 -2.88 9.36 -18.70
C ALA A 50 -3.93 8.85 -19.68
N ALA A 51 -3.71 9.14 -20.96
CA ALA A 51 -4.53 8.63 -22.05
C ALA A 51 -4.03 7.26 -22.48
N ARG A 52 -4.96 6.35 -22.77
CA ARG A 52 -4.71 5.09 -23.44
C ARG A 52 -5.15 5.25 -24.89
N SER A 53 -4.28 4.99 -25.83
CA SER A 53 -4.61 5.04 -27.25
C SER A 53 -4.31 3.71 -27.93
N LYS A 54 -4.97 3.48 -29.05
CA LYS A 54 -4.50 2.54 -30.06
C LYS A 54 -3.34 3.22 -30.77
N GLY A 55 -2.23 2.56 -30.97
CA GLY A 55 -1.13 3.13 -31.75
C GLY A 55 -1.60 3.54 -33.15
N ALA A 56 -1.06 4.62 -33.66
CA ALA A 56 -1.19 5.01 -35.07
C ALA A 56 0.19 4.86 -35.74
N ASP A 57 0.19 4.49 -37.01
CA ASP A 57 1.43 4.26 -37.76
C ASP A 57 2.21 5.55 -38.04
N THR A 58 1.52 6.68 -38.08
CA THR A 58 2.11 8.01 -38.24
C THR A 58 1.48 9.02 -37.28
N ALA A 59 2.23 10.07 -36.93
CA ALA A 59 1.75 11.13 -36.05
C ALA A 59 0.54 11.89 -36.63
N GLU A 60 0.50 12.05 -37.95
CA GLU A 60 -0.60 12.74 -38.66
C GLU A 60 -1.87 11.90 -38.68
N ALA A 61 -1.77 10.58 -38.61
CA ALA A 61 -2.91 9.67 -38.57
C ALA A 61 -3.57 9.59 -37.23
N PHE A 62 -2.93 10.09 -36.14
CA PHE A 62 -3.45 10.06 -34.80
C PHE A 62 -4.57 11.09 -34.60
N THR A 63 -5.73 10.64 -34.21
CA THR A 63 -6.91 11.46 -33.94
C THR A 63 -7.41 11.26 -32.50
N ALA A 64 -8.25 12.18 -32.04
CA ALA A 64 -8.88 12.05 -30.74
C ALA A 64 -9.71 10.76 -30.55
N ASN A 65 -10.18 10.18 -31.67
CA ASN A 65 -10.94 8.92 -31.68
C ASN A 65 -10.08 7.70 -31.38
N ASP A 66 -8.76 7.83 -31.48
CA ASP A 66 -7.82 6.76 -31.15
C ASP A 66 -7.58 6.65 -29.66
N ILE A 67 -8.05 7.63 -28.89
CA ILE A 67 -8.02 7.59 -27.44
C ILE A 67 -9.10 6.64 -26.96
N THR A 68 -8.69 5.48 -26.43
CA THR A 68 -9.60 4.44 -25.96
C THR A 68 -10.02 4.59 -24.49
N GLY A 69 -9.33 5.42 -23.74
CA GLY A 69 -9.67 5.67 -22.34
C GLY A 69 -8.72 6.62 -21.63
N LEU A 70 -9.19 7.14 -20.52
CA LEU A 70 -8.42 7.98 -19.61
C LEU A 70 -8.32 7.26 -18.25
N ARG A 71 -7.17 7.37 -17.62
CA ARG A 71 -6.96 6.86 -16.27
C ARG A 71 -6.29 7.92 -15.40
N VAL A 72 -6.65 7.95 -14.13
CA VAL A 72 -5.99 8.76 -13.13
C VAL A 72 -4.73 8.04 -12.68
N CYS A 73 -3.60 8.72 -12.75
CA CYS A 73 -2.32 8.24 -12.26
C CYS A 73 -1.87 9.09 -11.09
N PHE A 74 -1.14 8.47 -10.18
CA PHE A 74 -0.52 9.13 -9.04
C PHE A 74 0.96 8.83 -9.00
N ARG A 75 1.78 9.84 -8.77
CA ARG A 75 3.20 9.71 -8.55
C ARG A 75 3.58 10.23 -7.18
N ALA A 76 4.06 9.34 -6.32
CA ALA A 76 4.42 9.66 -4.96
C ALA A 76 5.64 10.58 -4.87
N ASN A 77 5.59 11.53 -3.93
CA ASN A 77 6.72 12.34 -3.55
C ASN A 77 7.74 11.50 -2.74
N LYS A 78 8.96 12.02 -2.60
CA LYS A 78 10.03 11.34 -1.85
C LYS A 78 9.63 11.00 -0.43
N GLU A 79 8.84 11.86 0.21
CA GLU A 79 8.41 11.73 1.60
C GLU A 79 7.56 10.49 1.89
N ILE A 80 6.79 10.03 0.89
CA ILE A 80 5.95 8.83 1.04
C ILE A 80 6.38 7.68 0.14
N ARG A 81 7.47 7.84 -0.61
CA ARG A 81 7.95 6.78 -1.50
C ARG A 81 8.56 5.65 -0.68
N ILE A 82 8.00 4.47 -0.83
CA ILE A 82 8.51 3.25 -0.22
C ILE A 82 9.41 2.57 -1.25
N THR A 83 10.68 2.38 -0.90
CA THR A 83 11.64 1.64 -1.73
C THR A 83 11.75 0.20 -1.23
N ALA A 84 11.65 -0.76 -2.14
CA ALA A 84 11.78 -2.18 -1.82
C ALA A 84 13.23 -2.54 -1.40
N ASN A 85 14.21 -1.80 -1.90
CA ASN A 85 15.62 -1.97 -1.56
C ASN A 85 15.99 -1.03 -0.40
N GLY A 86 15.49 -1.32 0.78
CA GLY A 86 15.82 -0.57 1.98
C GLY A 86 17.24 -0.83 2.44
N SER A 87 18.20 -0.07 1.93
CA SER A 87 19.53 0.00 2.54
C SER A 87 19.54 0.86 3.82
N THR A 88 18.50 1.62 4.06
CA THR A 88 18.29 2.41 5.27
C THR A 88 17.23 1.76 6.15
N ARG A 89 17.64 1.35 7.34
CA ARG A 89 16.78 0.67 8.33
C ARG A 89 15.53 1.46 8.74
N SER A 90 15.49 2.76 8.50
CA SER A 90 14.39 3.64 8.89
C SER A 90 13.23 3.71 7.90
N GLU A 91 13.45 3.40 6.63
CA GLU A 91 12.46 3.56 5.56
C GLU A 91 12.25 2.29 4.72
N GLY A 92 13.01 1.25 4.99
CA GLY A 92 12.95 0.00 4.24
C GLY A 92 11.78 -0.88 4.64
N LEU A 93 10.94 -1.21 3.68
CA LEU A 93 9.97 -2.27 3.83
C LEU A 93 10.66 -3.62 3.60
N SER A 94 10.70 -4.46 4.64
CA SER A 94 11.13 -5.84 4.48
C SER A 94 10.03 -6.62 3.75
N LEU A 95 10.29 -6.97 2.51
CA LEU A 95 9.39 -7.84 1.75
C LEU A 95 9.76 -9.30 2.04
N LYS A 96 8.79 -10.05 2.54
CA LYS A 96 8.91 -11.50 2.68
C LYS A 96 8.11 -12.18 1.59
N ASP A 97 8.68 -13.20 1.02
CA ASP A 97 7.98 -14.07 0.08
C ASP A 97 6.90 -14.86 0.84
N VAL A 98 5.66 -14.74 0.41
CA VAL A 98 4.51 -15.39 1.07
C VAL A 98 4.64 -16.91 1.01
N ASP A 99 5.23 -17.44 -0.06
CA ASP A 99 5.41 -18.88 -0.23
C ASP A 99 6.45 -19.45 0.75
N ARG A 100 7.41 -18.62 1.20
CA ARG A 100 8.44 -19.02 2.16
C ARG A 100 8.04 -18.83 3.62
N ILE A 101 7.01 -18.04 3.91
CA ILE A 101 6.54 -17.82 5.28
C ILE A 101 6.10 -19.14 5.93
N ASN A 102 5.52 -20.04 5.14
CA ASN A 102 5.07 -21.34 5.62
C ASN A 102 6.24 -22.29 5.94
N ASP A 103 7.39 -22.10 5.30
CA ASP A 103 8.58 -22.91 5.55
C ASP A 103 9.35 -22.45 6.82
N GLU A 104 9.18 -21.19 7.21
CA GLU A 104 9.80 -20.61 8.41
C GLU A 104 8.93 -20.72 9.68
N LEU A 105 7.70 -21.19 9.57
CA LEU A 105 6.90 -21.53 10.76
C LEU A 105 7.58 -22.74 11.42
N PRO A 106 8.01 -22.63 12.69
CA PRO A 106 8.45 -23.79 13.40
C PRO A 106 7.29 -24.77 13.37
N THR A 107 7.49 -25.91 12.72
CA THR A 107 6.65 -27.06 12.97
C THR A 107 6.74 -27.28 14.47
N GLU A 108 5.64 -27.03 15.17
CA GLU A 108 5.46 -27.60 16.48
C GLU A 108 5.52 -29.10 16.27
N ASP A 109 6.74 -29.60 16.27
CA ASP A 109 6.98 -31.01 16.40
C ASP A 109 6.46 -31.34 17.79
N GLY A 110 5.26 -31.87 17.83
CA GLY A 110 4.69 -32.52 18.98
C GLY A 110 5.52 -33.74 19.32
N GLY A 111 6.79 -33.50 19.61
CA GLY A 111 7.64 -34.47 20.29
C GLY A 111 7.10 -34.65 21.68
N SER A 112 6.10 -35.47 21.81
CA SER A 112 5.82 -36.18 23.02
C SER A 112 7.00 -37.06 23.34
N SER A 113 8.05 -36.45 23.85
CA SER A 113 9.01 -37.16 24.70
C SER A 113 8.33 -37.33 26.06
N SER A 114 7.64 -38.40 26.19
CA SER A 114 7.39 -38.96 27.53
C SER A 114 8.73 -39.02 28.22
N PRO A 115 8.93 -38.33 29.34
CA PRO A 115 10.05 -38.68 30.17
C PRO A 115 9.75 -40.11 30.63
N ASP A 116 10.54 -41.01 30.13
CA ASP A 116 10.66 -42.32 30.74
C ASP A 116 11.00 -42.05 32.22
N GLY A 117 10.01 -42.24 33.04
CA GLY A 117 10.19 -42.21 34.47
C GLY A 117 11.06 -43.40 34.83
N GLY A 118 12.37 -43.16 34.77
CA GLY A 118 13.28 -44.08 35.40
C GLY A 118 12.82 -44.29 36.82
N ILE A 119 12.29 -45.44 37.05
CA ILE A 119 12.03 -45.97 38.40
C ILE A 119 13.36 -46.01 39.06
N VAL A 120 13.62 -45.03 39.89
CA VAL A 120 14.73 -45.13 40.82
C VAL A 120 14.30 -46.20 41.81
N GLU A 121 14.69 -47.43 41.56
CA GLU A 121 14.66 -48.42 42.56
C GLU A 121 15.52 -47.94 43.72
N ASN A 122 14.88 -47.70 44.82
CA ASN A 122 15.55 -47.41 46.04
C ASN A 122 16.15 -48.73 46.57
N PRO A 123 17.46 -48.92 46.54
CA PRO A 123 18.02 -50.15 47.06
C PRO A 123 18.03 -50.05 48.59
N LEU A 124 16.94 -50.41 49.15
CA LEU A 124 16.97 -50.77 50.54
C LEU A 124 17.34 -52.23 50.59
N GLY A 125 18.62 -52.40 50.81
CA GLY A 125 19.08 -53.60 51.34
C GLY A 125 18.67 -53.72 52.79
#